data_2f47acc6acb85a219d07809a0102df4e
#
_entry.id   2f47acc6acb85a219d07809a0102df4e
#
_cell.length_a   1.000
_cell.length_b   1.000
_cell.length_c   1.000
_cell.angle_alpha   90.00
_cell.angle_beta   90.00
_cell.angle_gamma   90.00
#
_symmetry.space_group_name_H-M   'P 1'
#
loop_
_entity.id
_entity.type
_entity.pdbx_description
1 polymer ?
#
loop_
_entity_poly.entity_id
_entity_poly.type
_entity_poly.pdbx_seq_one_letter_code
_entity_poly.pdbx_strand_id
1 'polypeptide(L)'
;MTESPPRIGGLDVQGLNVQGLGDPEDPIVLLIGLPERLSADGRRWVRALVEAGRHVLLAPLDEADGEGAAVALRALLTELSSRPALLCSAQTLAAVHPALVVTGPALVSCLIVVGAAPDAATPADLPRLDLEAEQAGEATEAALLGFLERHAPRQALHYQAGSDARTLRDALGCFATGVTVVSTLDEQGQPVGLTANSFSSVSLDPPLILFCLARSSSNLERFRRAEHFAINVLHIGQQPMSGVFARSSTERFDGVAWESWDTGAPILSGSLASFECATHQVVEAGDHLVFIGRVTRARFEPRRDPLLYFRGRYRRLHFA
;
A
#
# COMPACT_ATOMS: atom_id res chain seq x y z
N MET A 1 5.99 6.13 19.09
CA MET A 1 6.92 5.01 18.91
C MET A 1 6.88 4.66 17.44
N THR A 2 7.90 5.02 16.69
CA THR A 2 8.01 4.79 15.25
C THR A 2 8.53 3.38 15.05
N GLU A 3 7.65 2.43 14.71
CA GLU A 3 8.07 1.10 14.28
C GLU A 3 8.89 1.23 13.00
N SER A 4 10.12 0.74 13.04
CA SER A 4 10.94 0.57 11.84
C SER A 4 10.29 -0.48 10.93
N PRO A 5 10.29 -0.29 9.60
CA PRO A 5 9.76 -1.29 8.68
C PRO A 5 10.47 -2.64 8.86
N PRO A 6 9.79 -3.77 8.62
CA PRO A 6 10.38 -5.08 8.80
C PRO A 6 11.62 -5.26 7.92
N ARG A 7 12.73 -5.67 8.53
CA ARG A 7 13.96 -6.03 7.83
C ARG A 7 13.78 -7.41 7.21
N ILE A 8 13.95 -7.51 5.91
CA ILE A 8 13.95 -8.78 5.18
C ILE A 8 15.37 -9.01 4.68
N GLY A 9 16.01 -10.08 5.15
CA GLY A 9 17.24 -10.70 4.71
C GLY A 9 18.38 -9.78 4.24
N GLY A 10 19.58 -9.92 4.82
CA GLY A 10 20.78 -9.28 4.29
C GLY A 10 21.42 -10.13 3.21
N LEU A 11 21.88 -9.49 2.11
CA LEU A 11 22.72 -10.11 1.09
C LEU A 11 24.17 -9.75 1.43
N ASP A 12 25.04 -10.74 1.63
CA ASP A 12 26.47 -10.51 1.79
C ASP A 12 27.17 -10.73 0.45
N VAL A 13 27.59 -9.65 -0.19
CA VAL A 13 28.31 -9.69 -1.47
C VAL A 13 29.72 -9.20 -1.20
N GLN A 14 30.70 -10.08 -1.23
CA GLN A 14 32.13 -9.78 -1.04
C GLN A 14 32.42 -8.98 0.26
N GLY A 15 31.72 -9.29 1.36
CA GLY A 15 31.87 -8.58 2.62
C GLY A 15 31.04 -7.29 2.75
N LEU A 16 30.24 -6.96 1.75
CA LEU A 16 29.30 -5.85 1.78
C LEU A 16 27.97 -6.29 2.41
N ASN A 17 27.66 -5.80 3.58
CA ASN A 17 26.40 -6.11 4.26
C ASN A 17 25.26 -5.25 3.69
N VAL A 18 24.56 -5.76 2.66
CA VAL A 18 23.43 -5.09 2.01
C VAL A 18 22.14 -5.36 2.78
N GLN A 19 21.44 -4.32 3.18
CA GLN A 19 20.16 -4.43 3.89
C GLN A 19 19.00 -4.21 2.91
N GLY A 20 18.03 -5.15 2.90
CA GLY A 20 16.82 -5.05 2.09
C GLY A 20 15.63 -4.52 2.89
N LEU A 21 14.82 -3.66 2.28
CA LEU A 21 13.56 -3.12 2.80
C LEU A 21 12.48 -3.20 1.72
N GLY A 22 11.30 -3.66 2.07
CA GLY A 22 10.20 -3.87 1.12
C GLY A 22 10.08 -5.33 0.67
N ASP A 23 9.24 -5.59 -0.34
CA ASP A 23 9.03 -6.92 -0.88
C ASP A 23 10.16 -7.28 -1.85
N PRO A 24 10.86 -8.43 -1.71
CA PRO A 24 11.92 -8.85 -2.62
C PRO A 24 11.48 -9.04 -4.09
N GLU A 25 10.19 -9.25 -4.33
CA GLU A 25 9.62 -9.39 -5.67
C GLU A 25 9.38 -8.03 -6.36
N ASP A 26 9.46 -6.92 -5.61
CA ASP A 26 9.30 -5.58 -6.17
C ASP A 26 10.56 -5.11 -6.91
N PRO A 27 10.43 -4.19 -7.90
CA PRO A 27 11.59 -3.62 -8.60
C PRO A 27 12.59 -2.96 -7.65
N ILE A 28 13.85 -3.27 -7.86
CA ILE A 28 14.94 -2.87 -6.97
C ILE A 28 15.30 -1.39 -7.18
N VAL A 29 15.38 -0.66 -6.07
CA VAL A 29 16.08 0.62 -5.96
C VAL A 29 17.30 0.38 -5.07
N LEU A 30 18.48 0.42 -5.66
CA LEU A 30 19.75 0.29 -4.97
C LEU A 30 20.22 1.66 -4.49
N LEU A 31 20.19 1.86 -3.19
CA LEU A 31 20.72 3.05 -2.54
C LEU A 31 22.16 2.78 -2.13
N ILE A 32 23.11 3.52 -2.71
CA ILE A 32 24.53 3.38 -2.46
C ILE A 32 25.07 4.55 -1.64
N GLY A 33 26.02 4.24 -0.73
CA GLY A 33 26.58 5.15 0.26
C GLY A 33 26.41 4.63 1.66
N LEU A 34 26.79 5.39 2.67
CA LEU A 34 26.70 4.97 4.05
C LEU A 34 25.27 5.13 4.59
N PRO A 35 24.53 4.04 4.90
CA PRO A 35 23.17 4.08 5.41
C PRO A 35 23.02 4.90 6.70
N GLU A 36 24.07 4.91 7.54
CA GLU A 36 24.12 5.66 8.80
C GLU A 36 24.08 7.17 8.62
N ARG A 37 24.45 7.66 7.41
CA ARG A 37 24.42 9.08 7.04
C ARG A 37 23.17 9.50 6.30
N LEU A 38 22.17 8.63 6.16
CA LEU A 38 20.88 9.04 5.61
C LEU A 38 20.32 10.17 6.48
N SER A 39 20.19 11.36 5.86
CA SER A 39 19.50 12.50 6.45
C SER A 39 18.05 12.14 6.80
N ALA A 40 17.34 13.00 7.53
CA ALA A 40 15.91 12.83 7.76
C ALA A 40 15.16 12.64 6.43
N ASP A 41 15.58 13.35 5.39
CA ASP A 41 15.03 13.31 4.03
C ASP A 41 15.31 11.99 3.33
N GLY A 42 16.52 11.44 3.46
CA GLY A 42 16.85 10.12 2.92
C GLY A 42 15.99 9.01 3.52
N ARG A 43 15.72 9.06 4.83
CA ARG A 43 14.78 8.12 5.48
C ARG A 43 13.34 8.29 4.99
N ARG A 44 12.93 9.50 4.69
CA ARG A 44 11.62 9.80 4.12
C ARG A 44 11.50 9.20 2.72
N TRP A 45 12.50 9.36 1.85
CA TRP A 45 12.50 8.76 0.51
C TRP A 45 12.51 7.24 0.54
N VAL A 46 13.31 6.62 1.41
CA VAL A 46 13.28 5.16 1.59
C VAL A 46 11.88 4.68 1.97
N ARG A 47 11.21 5.39 2.88
CA ARG A 47 9.82 5.07 3.25
C ARG A 47 8.88 5.22 2.06
N ALA A 48 8.93 6.33 1.34
CA ALA A 48 8.10 6.59 0.16
C ALA A 48 8.30 5.53 -0.93
N LEU A 49 9.55 5.10 -1.17
CA LEU A 49 9.88 4.05 -2.12
C LEU A 49 9.27 2.69 -1.71
N VAL A 50 9.45 2.29 -0.45
CA VAL A 50 8.86 1.04 0.07
C VAL A 50 7.33 1.08 0.04
N GLU A 51 6.73 2.22 0.40
CA GLU A 51 5.27 2.42 0.33
C GLU A 51 4.75 2.41 -1.10
N ALA A 52 5.56 2.89 -2.07
CA ALA A 52 5.27 2.79 -3.49
C ALA A 52 5.55 1.39 -4.07
N GLY A 53 5.97 0.41 -3.23
CA GLY A 53 6.28 -0.97 -3.61
C GLY A 53 7.54 -1.05 -4.45
N ARG A 54 8.60 -0.57 -3.88
CA ARG A 54 9.97 -0.78 -4.37
C ARG A 54 10.73 -1.59 -3.32
N HIS A 55 11.54 -2.52 -3.79
CA HIS A 55 12.50 -3.20 -2.93
C HIS A 55 13.75 -2.33 -2.82
N VAL A 56 13.95 -1.69 -1.68
CA VAL A 56 15.09 -0.79 -1.46
C VAL A 56 16.24 -1.58 -0.85
N LEU A 57 17.34 -1.68 -1.56
CA LEU A 57 18.59 -2.25 -1.08
C LEU A 57 19.53 -1.13 -0.63
N LEU A 58 19.97 -1.19 0.61
CA LEU A 58 20.94 -0.25 1.18
C LEU A 58 22.33 -0.88 1.13
N ALA A 59 23.21 -0.36 0.29
CA ALA A 59 24.58 -0.83 0.13
C ALA A 59 25.57 0.18 0.74
N PRO A 60 26.24 -0.15 1.85
CA PRO A 60 27.22 0.73 2.50
C PRO A 60 28.56 0.70 1.74
N LEU A 61 28.71 1.60 0.75
CA LEU A 61 29.99 1.78 0.05
C LEU A 61 30.83 2.84 0.75
N ASP A 62 32.14 2.58 0.86
CA ASP A 62 33.08 3.58 1.37
C ASP A 62 33.45 4.55 0.25
N GLU A 63 32.95 5.76 0.33
CA GLU A 63 33.20 6.83 -0.66
C GLU A 63 34.67 7.30 -0.67
N ALA A 64 35.42 7.05 0.40
CA ALA A 64 36.83 7.42 0.50
C ALA A 64 37.74 6.45 -0.32
N ASP A 65 37.30 5.22 -0.55
CA ASP A 65 37.94 4.24 -1.41
C ASP A 65 37.18 4.13 -2.74
N GLY A 66 37.39 5.07 -3.64
CA GLY A 66 36.67 5.14 -4.91
C GLY A 66 36.89 3.91 -5.81
N GLU A 67 38.08 3.30 -5.80
CA GLU A 67 38.35 2.08 -6.58
C GLU A 67 37.68 0.87 -5.97
N GLY A 68 37.77 0.70 -4.67
CA GLY A 68 37.08 -0.36 -3.93
C GLY A 68 35.56 -0.23 -4.03
N ALA A 69 35.01 0.98 -3.92
CA ALA A 69 33.59 1.24 -4.09
C ALA A 69 33.08 0.86 -5.49
N ALA A 70 33.86 1.18 -6.56
CA ALA A 70 33.52 0.83 -7.93
C ALA A 70 33.53 -0.69 -8.16
N VAL A 71 34.51 -1.38 -7.60
CA VAL A 71 34.61 -2.86 -7.66
C VAL A 71 33.44 -3.52 -6.92
N ALA A 72 33.14 -3.06 -5.70
CA ALA A 72 32.06 -3.59 -4.89
C ALA A 72 30.68 -3.35 -5.54
N LEU A 73 30.45 -2.16 -6.09
CA LEU A 73 29.22 -1.88 -6.84
C LEU A 73 29.06 -2.81 -8.06
N ARG A 74 30.12 -3.00 -8.83
CA ARG A 74 30.10 -3.88 -9.99
C ARG A 74 29.78 -5.33 -9.61
N ALA A 75 30.38 -5.84 -8.54
CA ALA A 75 30.11 -7.17 -8.03
C ALA A 75 28.62 -7.30 -7.61
N LEU A 76 28.13 -6.33 -6.85
CA LEU A 76 26.72 -6.30 -6.41
C LEU A 76 25.75 -6.27 -7.60
N LEU A 77 25.98 -5.40 -8.59
CA LEU A 77 25.14 -5.30 -9.77
C LEU A 77 25.12 -6.60 -10.60
N THR A 78 26.20 -7.36 -10.57
CA THR A 78 26.28 -8.65 -11.30
C THR A 78 25.52 -9.77 -10.58
N GLU A 79 25.41 -9.72 -9.26
CA GLU A 79 24.68 -10.69 -8.45
C GLU A 79 23.15 -10.43 -8.46
N LEU A 80 22.71 -9.20 -8.76
CA LEU A 80 21.29 -8.90 -8.80
C LEU A 80 20.62 -9.54 -10.03
N SER A 81 19.48 -10.16 -9.80
CA SER A 81 18.68 -10.82 -10.85
C SER A 81 17.97 -9.86 -11.81
N SER A 82 17.91 -8.59 -11.46
CA SER A 82 17.26 -7.53 -12.26
C SER A 82 18.11 -6.27 -12.27
N ARG A 83 17.90 -5.42 -13.28
CA ARG A 83 18.57 -4.10 -13.40
C ARG A 83 17.95 -3.13 -12.38
N PRO A 84 18.63 -2.76 -11.28
CA PRO A 84 18.09 -1.82 -10.31
C PRO A 84 18.07 -0.38 -10.86
N ALA A 85 17.20 0.47 -10.30
CA ALA A 85 17.44 1.90 -10.30
C ALA A 85 18.50 2.23 -9.25
N LEU A 86 19.46 3.09 -9.60
CA LEU A 86 20.53 3.49 -8.70
C LEU A 86 20.22 4.87 -8.09
N LEU A 87 20.20 4.96 -6.77
CA LEU A 87 20.02 6.21 -6.03
C LEU A 87 21.27 6.51 -5.20
N CYS A 88 21.89 7.66 -5.41
CA CYS A 88 23.11 8.05 -4.71
C CYS A 88 23.23 9.57 -4.52
N SER A 89 24.14 10.00 -3.64
CA SER A 89 24.58 11.39 -3.57
C SER A 89 25.49 11.74 -4.76
N ALA A 90 25.68 13.03 -5.02
CA ALA A 90 26.65 13.51 -6.01
C ALA A 90 28.09 13.08 -5.66
N GLN A 91 28.42 13.02 -4.36
CA GLN A 91 29.72 12.57 -3.88
C GLN A 91 29.92 11.06 -4.12
N THR A 92 28.91 10.24 -3.78
CA THR A 92 28.93 8.80 -4.07
C THR A 92 29.03 8.52 -5.56
N LEU A 93 28.32 9.31 -6.39
CA LEU A 93 28.40 9.19 -7.84
C LEU A 93 29.84 9.37 -8.33
N ALA A 94 30.57 10.36 -7.82
CA ALA A 94 31.95 10.60 -8.22
C ALA A 94 32.86 9.38 -7.91
N ALA A 95 32.65 8.70 -6.79
CA ALA A 95 33.39 7.51 -6.42
C ALA A 95 33.08 6.29 -7.31
N VAL A 96 31.82 6.09 -7.69
CA VAL A 96 31.38 4.91 -8.45
C VAL A 96 31.29 5.16 -9.97
N HIS A 97 31.51 6.38 -10.43
CA HIS A 97 31.41 6.77 -11.83
C HIS A 97 32.20 5.85 -12.80
N PRO A 98 33.46 5.44 -12.51
CA PRO A 98 34.19 4.53 -13.40
C PRO A 98 33.46 3.19 -13.63
N ALA A 99 32.79 2.64 -12.62
CA ALA A 99 32.00 1.42 -12.76
C ALA A 99 30.77 1.65 -13.66
N LEU A 100 30.09 2.79 -13.52
CA LEU A 100 28.88 3.11 -14.29
C LEU A 100 29.19 3.36 -15.76
N VAL A 101 30.32 3.97 -16.10
CA VAL A 101 30.73 4.19 -17.51
C VAL A 101 30.93 2.88 -18.21
N VAL A 102 31.51 1.88 -17.56
CA VAL A 102 31.82 0.57 -18.16
C VAL A 102 30.61 -0.35 -18.24
N THR A 103 29.74 -0.35 -17.22
CA THR A 103 28.70 -1.36 -17.07
C THR A 103 27.28 -0.78 -16.93
N GLY A 104 27.15 0.53 -16.76
CA GLY A 104 25.90 1.19 -16.41
C GLY A 104 24.67 0.79 -17.23
N PRO A 105 24.65 0.99 -18.56
CA PRO A 105 23.45 0.74 -19.35
C PRO A 105 23.04 -0.74 -19.41
N ALA A 106 23.99 -1.66 -19.16
CA ALA A 106 23.71 -3.09 -19.14
C ALA A 106 23.14 -3.59 -17.82
N LEU A 107 23.58 -3.02 -16.70
CA LEU A 107 23.27 -3.53 -15.35
C LEU A 107 22.40 -2.59 -14.51
N VAL A 108 22.20 -1.33 -14.93
CA VAL A 108 21.40 -0.32 -14.22
C VAL A 108 20.27 0.16 -15.13
N SER A 109 19.06 0.33 -14.60
CA SER A 109 17.91 0.81 -15.37
C SER A 109 17.88 2.33 -15.52
N CYS A 110 18.21 3.05 -14.44
CA CYS A 110 18.26 4.50 -14.39
C CYS A 110 19.07 4.97 -13.17
N LEU A 111 19.46 6.25 -13.18
CA LEU A 111 20.26 6.89 -12.14
C LEU A 111 19.49 8.05 -11.51
N ILE A 112 19.45 8.10 -10.19
CA ILE A 112 18.90 9.22 -9.41
C ILE A 112 20.05 9.79 -8.55
N VAL A 113 20.32 11.07 -8.70
CA VAL A 113 21.40 11.78 -8.00
C VAL A 113 20.82 12.85 -7.10
N VAL A 114 21.25 12.87 -5.84
CA VAL A 114 20.83 13.84 -4.85
C VAL A 114 21.94 14.82 -4.56
N GLY A 115 21.68 16.11 -4.71
CA GLY A 115 22.63 17.20 -4.55
C GLY A 115 23.25 17.66 -5.87
N ALA A 116 24.06 18.70 -5.81
CA ALA A 116 24.74 19.23 -6.98
C ALA A 116 25.76 18.19 -7.51
N ALA A 117 25.47 17.63 -8.65
CA ALA A 117 26.37 16.68 -9.28
C ALA A 117 27.53 17.43 -9.97
N PRO A 118 28.78 17.00 -9.81
CA PRO A 118 29.83 17.44 -10.70
C PRO A 118 29.45 17.07 -12.17
N ASP A 119 30.00 17.78 -13.14
CA ASP A 119 29.80 17.53 -14.58
C ASP A 119 30.32 16.14 -15.05
N ALA A 120 30.15 15.12 -14.24
CA ALA A 120 30.47 13.76 -14.58
C ALA A 120 29.51 13.30 -15.68
N ALA A 121 30.03 13.14 -16.88
CA ALA A 121 29.30 12.62 -18.02
C ALA A 121 28.79 11.20 -17.68
N THR A 122 27.49 11.07 -17.37
CA THR A 122 26.86 9.76 -17.34
C THR A 122 26.79 9.19 -18.75
N PRO A 123 26.76 7.83 -18.89
CA PRO A 123 26.53 7.23 -20.20
C PRO A 123 25.29 7.83 -20.84
N ALA A 124 25.37 8.25 -22.10
CA ALA A 124 24.31 9.00 -22.80
C ALA A 124 22.98 8.23 -22.86
N ASP A 125 23.02 6.91 -22.76
CA ASP A 125 21.87 6.02 -22.82
C ASP A 125 21.27 5.68 -21.45
N LEU A 126 21.84 6.19 -20.35
CA LEU A 126 21.33 5.93 -18.99
C LEU A 126 20.43 7.08 -18.54
N PRO A 127 19.10 6.86 -18.42
CA PRO A 127 18.18 7.89 -17.91
C PRO A 127 18.64 8.41 -16.55
N ARG A 128 18.65 9.73 -16.37
CA ARG A 128 19.10 10.37 -15.13
C ARG A 128 18.08 11.39 -14.62
N LEU A 129 17.90 11.41 -13.30
CA LEU A 129 17.16 12.41 -12.55
C LEU A 129 18.08 13.02 -11.50
N ASP A 130 18.24 14.35 -11.53
CA ASP A 130 18.93 15.09 -10.48
C ASP A 130 17.90 15.72 -9.54
N LEU A 131 18.09 15.52 -8.24
CA LEU A 131 17.23 16.03 -7.17
C LEU A 131 18.05 16.97 -6.28
N GLU A 132 17.49 18.12 -5.93
CA GLU A 132 18.14 19.06 -5.00
C GLU A 132 18.07 18.50 -3.56
N ALA A 133 19.19 18.55 -2.85
CA ALA A 133 19.29 17.99 -1.50
C ALA A 133 18.40 18.70 -0.45
N GLU A 134 18.11 19.97 -0.66
CA GLU A 134 17.41 20.84 0.29
C GLU A 134 15.87 20.88 0.08
N GLN A 135 15.36 20.22 -0.98
CA GLN A 135 13.93 20.27 -1.35
C GLN A 135 13.21 18.95 -1.14
N ALA A 136 13.48 18.24 -0.05
CA ALA A 136 12.73 17.02 0.28
C ALA A 136 11.28 17.35 0.66
N GLY A 137 10.40 17.40 -0.34
CA GLY A 137 8.97 17.65 -0.23
C GLY A 137 8.15 16.65 -1.05
N GLU A 138 6.82 16.78 -1.00
CA GLU A 138 5.91 15.94 -1.78
C GLU A 138 6.17 16.03 -3.29
N ALA A 139 6.55 17.21 -3.78
CA ALA A 139 6.89 17.41 -5.19
C ALA A 139 8.14 16.60 -5.61
N THR A 140 9.15 16.54 -4.75
CA THR A 140 10.38 15.76 -5.01
C THR A 140 10.10 14.27 -4.95
N GLU A 141 9.27 13.81 -4.02
CA GLU A 141 8.80 12.42 -3.96
C GLU A 141 8.01 12.04 -5.22
N ALA A 142 7.10 12.90 -5.66
CA ALA A 142 6.33 12.67 -6.88
C ALA A 142 7.23 12.62 -8.13
N ALA A 143 8.23 13.49 -8.23
CA ALA A 143 9.20 13.48 -9.31
C ALA A 143 10.02 12.18 -9.32
N LEU A 144 10.52 11.74 -8.16
CA LEU A 144 11.25 10.50 -7.97
C LEU A 144 10.40 9.29 -8.39
N LEU A 145 9.18 9.17 -7.85
CA LEU A 145 8.29 8.05 -8.16
C LEU A 145 7.88 8.05 -9.63
N GLY A 146 7.52 9.21 -10.20
CA GLY A 146 7.19 9.32 -11.62
C GLY A 146 8.35 9.00 -12.56
N PHE A 147 9.58 9.31 -12.18
CA PHE A 147 10.77 8.93 -12.93
C PHE A 147 10.98 7.41 -12.90
N LEU A 148 10.86 6.78 -11.73
CA LEU A 148 10.97 5.33 -11.57
C LEU A 148 9.89 4.58 -12.34
N GLU A 149 8.66 5.06 -12.38
CA GLU A 149 7.59 4.44 -13.17
C GLU A 149 7.90 4.43 -14.68
N ARG A 150 8.60 5.44 -15.20
CA ARG A 150 9.01 5.51 -16.60
C ARG A 150 10.24 4.68 -16.95
N HIS A 151 11.24 4.61 -16.05
CA HIS A 151 12.57 4.07 -16.37
C HIS A 151 12.92 2.77 -15.64
N ALA A 152 12.23 2.44 -14.59
CA ALA A 152 12.28 1.16 -13.88
C ALA A 152 10.86 0.69 -13.55
N PRO A 153 9.97 0.51 -14.55
CA PRO A 153 8.59 0.13 -14.33
C PRO A 153 8.52 -1.25 -13.68
N ARG A 154 7.46 -1.49 -12.93
CA ARG A 154 7.10 -2.83 -12.52
C ARG A 154 6.70 -3.63 -13.75
N GLN A 155 7.04 -4.92 -13.77
CA GLN A 155 6.47 -5.81 -14.76
C GLN A 155 4.97 -5.94 -14.51
N ALA A 156 4.18 -5.86 -15.57
CA ALA A 156 2.76 -6.14 -15.48
C ALA A 156 2.56 -7.61 -15.13
N LEU A 157 1.86 -7.88 -14.02
CA LEU A 157 1.47 -9.23 -13.66
C LEU A 157 0.20 -9.61 -14.42
N HIS A 158 0.17 -10.82 -14.96
CA HIS A 158 -0.95 -11.34 -15.72
C HIS A 158 -1.63 -12.46 -14.94
N TYR A 159 -2.95 -12.33 -14.73
CA TYR A 159 -3.78 -13.38 -14.21
C TYR A 159 -4.48 -14.12 -15.34
N GLN A 160 -4.53 -15.44 -15.25
CA GLN A 160 -5.38 -16.30 -16.08
C GLN A 160 -6.29 -17.11 -15.18
N ALA A 161 -7.52 -17.38 -15.63
CA ALA A 161 -8.46 -18.20 -14.87
C ALA A 161 -7.85 -19.58 -14.57
N GLY A 162 -7.88 -19.97 -13.29
CA GLY A 162 -7.26 -21.19 -12.81
C GLY A 162 -5.79 -21.06 -12.39
N SER A 163 -5.16 -19.89 -12.55
CA SER A 163 -3.87 -19.59 -11.95
C SER A 163 -4.01 -19.24 -10.45
N ASP A 164 -3.00 -18.65 -9.84
CA ASP A 164 -3.03 -18.38 -8.41
C ASP A 164 -4.01 -17.28 -8.03
N ALA A 165 -4.70 -17.46 -6.88
CA ALA A 165 -5.66 -16.50 -6.36
C ALA A 165 -4.99 -15.24 -5.81
N ARG A 166 -3.68 -15.23 -5.55
CA ARG A 166 -2.94 -14.08 -5.05
C ARG A 166 -2.84 -13.00 -6.12
N THR A 167 -2.40 -13.36 -7.33
CA THR A 167 -2.30 -12.42 -8.46
C THR A 167 -3.65 -11.76 -8.77
N LEU A 168 -4.77 -12.53 -8.72
CA LEU A 168 -6.11 -11.95 -8.87
C LEU A 168 -6.44 -10.97 -7.75
N ARG A 169 -6.15 -11.33 -6.51
CA ARG A 169 -6.39 -10.44 -5.34
C ARG A 169 -5.58 -9.15 -5.45
N ASP A 170 -4.33 -9.23 -5.89
CA ASP A 170 -3.45 -8.07 -6.07
C ASP A 170 -3.97 -7.16 -7.20
N ALA A 171 -4.46 -7.76 -8.29
CA ALA A 171 -5.11 -7.00 -9.37
C ALA A 171 -6.39 -6.29 -8.88
N LEU A 172 -7.27 -6.99 -8.15
CA LEU A 172 -8.47 -6.40 -7.52
C LEU A 172 -8.10 -5.31 -6.50
N GLY A 173 -6.99 -5.48 -5.79
CA GLY A 173 -6.44 -4.52 -4.84
C GLY A 173 -5.99 -3.20 -5.47
N CYS A 174 -5.83 -3.13 -6.80
CA CYS A 174 -5.56 -1.89 -7.52
C CYS A 174 -6.77 -0.94 -7.59
N PHE A 175 -7.97 -1.41 -7.27
CA PHE A 175 -9.13 -0.58 -7.09
C PHE A 175 -9.19 -0.06 -5.65
N ALA A 176 -8.95 1.25 -5.47
CA ALA A 176 -9.05 1.89 -4.16
C ALA A 176 -10.49 1.92 -3.69
N THR A 177 -10.75 1.40 -2.49
CA THR A 177 -12.09 1.38 -1.89
C THR A 177 -12.14 2.20 -0.61
N GLY A 178 -13.34 2.57 -0.17
CA GLY A 178 -13.60 2.90 1.21
C GLY A 178 -13.54 1.65 2.09
N VAL A 179 -13.62 1.85 3.39
CA VAL A 179 -13.72 0.80 4.39
C VAL A 179 -15.03 0.96 5.13
N THR A 180 -15.78 -0.14 5.27
CA THR A 180 -17.05 -0.15 5.98
C THR A 180 -17.06 -1.18 7.10
N VAL A 181 -17.91 -0.97 8.10
CA VAL A 181 -18.39 -2.02 9.01
C VAL A 181 -19.83 -2.28 8.67
N VAL A 182 -20.13 -3.51 8.28
CA VAL A 182 -21.51 -3.98 8.11
C VAL A 182 -21.96 -4.60 9.41
N SER A 183 -23.15 -4.25 9.88
CA SER A 183 -23.67 -4.66 11.19
C SER A 183 -25.13 -5.09 11.12
N THR A 184 -25.51 -6.03 11.97
CA THR A 184 -26.88 -6.51 12.14
C THR A 184 -27.09 -7.00 13.58
N LEU A 185 -28.28 -7.42 13.93
CA LEU A 185 -28.57 -8.18 15.14
C LEU A 185 -28.71 -9.67 14.78
N ASP A 186 -28.23 -10.53 15.65
CA ASP A 186 -28.53 -11.96 15.56
C ASP A 186 -29.94 -12.29 16.12
N GLU A 187 -30.32 -13.57 16.10
CA GLU A 187 -31.62 -14.06 16.57
C GLU A 187 -31.86 -13.81 18.08
N GLN A 188 -30.78 -13.57 18.83
CA GLN A 188 -30.83 -13.25 20.27
C GLN A 188 -30.80 -11.73 20.51
N GLY A 189 -30.86 -10.92 19.46
CA GLY A 189 -30.76 -9.47 19.53
C GLY A 189 -29.35 -8.96 19.87
N GLN A 190 -28.30 -9.79 19.74
CA GLN A 190 -26.94 -9.38 20.01
C GLN A 190 -26.32 -8.72 18.74
N PRO A 191 -25.54 -7.65 18.90
CA PRO A 191 -24.94 -6.97 17.77
C PRO A 191 -23.84 -7.82 17.12
N VAL A 192 -23.91 -7.94 15.81
CA VAL A 192 -22.95 -8.65 14.97
C VAL A 192 -22.42 -7.70 13.92
N GLY A 193 -21.13 -7.76 13.62
CA GLY A 193 -20.53 -6.91 12.58
C GLY A 193 -19.26 -7.48 12.00
N LEU A 194 -18.89 -6.97 10.85
CA LEU A 194 -17.65 -7.32 10.16
C LEU A 194 -17.15 -6.13 9.30
N THR A 195 -15.85 -6.05 9.12
CA THR A 195 -15.23 -5.11 8.19
C THR A 195 -15.38 -5.61 6.76
N ALA A 196 -15.84 -4.75 5.87
CA ALA A 196 -15.96 -5.03 4.45
C ALA A 196 -15.51 -3.82 3.61
N ASN A 197 -14.91 -4.11 2.47
CA ASN A 197 -14.56 -3.11 1.44
C ASN A 197 -15.31 -3.35 0.12
N SER A 198 -16.23 -4.31 0.11
CA SER A 198 -17.06 -4.69 -1.05
C SER A 198 -18.32 -3.84 -1.21
N PHE A 199 -18.50 -2.80 -0.41
CA PHE A 199 -19.62 -1.88 -0.50
C PHE A 199 -19.70 -1.18 -1.85
N SER A 200 -20.90 -1.13 -2.43
CA SER A 200 -21.20 -0.32 -3.63
C SER A 200 -22.65 0.17 -3.63
N SER A 201 -22.88 1.34 -4.24
CA SER A 201 -24.22 1.79 -4.62
C SER A 201 -24.72 0.98 -5.83
N VAL A 202 -26.02 0.69 -5.86
CA VAL A 202 -26.68 -0.09 -6.93
C VAL A 202 -27.69 0.75 -7.68
N SER A 203 -28.59 1.45 -6.95
CA SER A 203 -29.70 2.21 -7.53
C SER A 203 -30.07 3.39 -6.62
N LEU A 204 -30.60 4.45 -7.22
CA LEU A 204 -31.18 5.57 -6.48
C LEU A 204 -32.71 5.46 -6.37
N ASP A 205 -33.34 4.77 -7.31
CA ASP A 205 -34.80 4.52 -7.30
C ASP A 205 -35.11 3.10 -7.81
N PRO A 206 -35.50 2.18 -6.92
CA PRO A 206 -35.44 2.30 -5.46
C PRO A 206 -34.00 2.44 -4.96
N PRO A 207 -33.78 3.04 -3.77
CA PRO A 207 -32.43 3.23 -3.24
C PRO A 207 -31.82 1.90 -2.77
N LEU A 208 -30.88 1.36 -3.54
CA LEU A 208 -30.24 0.07 -3.28
C LEU A 208 -28.73 0.22 -3.16
N ILE A 209 -28.18 -0.54 -2.20
CA ILE A 209 -26.73 -0.71 -2.00
C ILE A 209 -26.40 -2.19 -1.84
N LEU A 210 -25.15 -2.56 -2.03
CA LEU A 210 -24.71 -3.94 -1.84
C LEU A 210 -23.43 -4.04 -1.00
N PHE A 211 -23.23 -5.24 -0.43
CA PHE A 211 -21.93 -5.73 0.05
C PHE A 211 -21.83 -7.22 -0.23
N CYS A 212 -20.59 -7.76 -0.23
CA CYS A 212 -20.33 -9.18 -0.40
C CYS A 212 -19.77 -9.78 0.89
N LEU A 213 -20.19 -11.01 1.18
CA LEU A 213 -19.73 -11.78 2.34
C LEU A 213 -19.29 -13.18 1.90
N ALA A 214 -18.08 -13.57 2.28
CA ALA A 214 -17.54 -14.88 1.94
C ALA A 214 -18.36 -16.00 2.59
N ARG A 215 -18.54 -17.12 1.85
CA ARG A 215 -19.21 -18.34 2.38
C ARG A 215 -18.50 -18.92 3.59
N SER A 216 -17.20 -18.69 3.73
CA SER A 216 -16.40 -19.12 4.88
C SER A 216 -16.54 -18.21 6.12
N SER A 217 -17.29 -17.11 6.03
CA SER A 217 -17.46 -16.18 7.15
C SER A 217 -18.29 -16.83 8.26
N SER A 218 -17.80 -16.76 9.50
CA SER A 218 -18.53 -17.21 10.69
C SER A 218 -19.83 -16.43 10.96
N ASN A 219 -19.99 -15.25 10.32
CA ASN A 219 -21.17 -14.41 10.45
C ASN A 219 -22.19 -14.64 9.34
N LEU A 220 -21.91 -15.50 8.34
CA LEU A 220 -22.74 -15.65 7.16
C LEU A 220 -24.21 -15.95 7.51
N GLU A 221 -24.45 -16.96 8.35
CA GLU A 221 -25.83 -17.36 8.69
C GLU A 221 -26.60 -16.27 9.45
N ARG A 222 -25.90 -15.47 10.28
CA ARG A 222 -26.52 -14.35 10.97
C ARG A 222 -27.01 -13.29 9.99
N PHE A 223 -26.17 -12.90 9.02
CA PHE A 223 -26.56 -11.95 7.95
C PHE A 223 -27.61 -12.53 7.02
N ARG A 224 -27.56 -13.83 6.71
CA ARG A 224 -28.52 -14.49 5.82
C ARG A 224 -29.95 -14.49 6.39
N ARG A 225 -30.06 -14.58 7.71
CA ARG A 225 -31.36 -14.58 8.42
C ARG A 225 -31.83 -13.18 8.78
N ALA A 226 -30.94 -12.19 8.73
CA ALA A 226 -31.27 -10.84 9.14
C ALA A 226 -32.20 -10.16 8.11
N GLU A 227 -33.34 -9.67 8.58
CA GLU A 227 -34.24 -8.85 7.77
C GLU A 227 -33.68 -7.44 7.53
N HIS A 228 -32.77 -6.99 8.40
CA HIS A 228 -32.21 -5.66 8.38
C HIS A 228 -30.71 -5.69 8.67
N PHE A 229 -29.99 -4.75 8.08
CA PHE A 229 -28.57 -4.52 8.37
C PHE A 229 -28.22 -3.04 8.22
N ALA A 230 -27.09 -2.65 8.76
CA ALA A 230 -26.53 -1.32 8.55
C ALA A 230 -25.14 -1.38 7.92
N ILE A 231 -24.83 -0.37 7.09
CA ILE A 231 -23.48 -0.15 6.57
C ILE A 231 -22.95 1.15 7.14
N ASN A 232 -21.82 1.07 7.84
CA ASN A 232 -21.15 2.20 8.48
C ASN A 232 -19.83 2.47 7.75
N VAL A 233 -19.77 3.54 6.98
CA VAL A 233 -18.55 3.97 6.27
C VAL A 233 -17.59 4.62 7.27
N LEU A 234 -16.38 4.12 7.36
CA LEU A 234 -15.40 4.59 8.33
C LEU A 234 -14.64 5.81 7.84
N HIS A 235 -14.37 6.75 8.75
CA HIS A 235 -13.43 7.84 8.53
C HIS A 235 -12.02 7.44 8.96
N ILE A 236 -11.01 8.21 8.57
CA ILE A 236 -9.59 7.90 8.79
C ILE A 236 -9.22 7.63 10.26
N GLY A 237 -9.85 8.34 11.21
CA GLY A 237 -9.63 8.12 12.64
C GLY A 237 -10.23 6.82 13.18
N GLN A 238 -11.05 6.10 12.42
CA GLN A 238 -11.66 4.83 12.79
C GLN A 238 -10.86 3.60 12.29
N GLN A 239 -9.64 3.77 11.83
CA GLN A 239 -8.77 2.64 11.42
C GLN A 239 -8.65 1.56 12.52
N PRO A 240 -8.47 1.86 13.82
CA PRO A 240 -8.44 0.83 14.86
C PRO A 240 -9.73 0.00 14.91
N MET A 241 -10.89 0.64 14.77
CA MET A 241 -12.19 -0.01 14.71
C MET A 241 -12.30 -0.99 13.56
N SER A 242 -11.82 -0.62 12.36
CA SER A 242 -11.75 -1.54 11.22
C SER A 242 -10.97 -2.81 11.58
N GLY A 243 -9.85 -2.68 12.30
CA GLY A 243 -9.06 -3.82 12.76
C GLY A 243 -9.81 -4.74 13.74
N VAL A 244 -10.63 -4.19 14.60
CA VAL A 244 -11.47 -4.96 15.56
C VAL A 244 -12.49 -5.80 14.79
N PHE A 245 -13.23 -5.21 13.86
CA PHE A 245 -14.26 -5.91 13.09
C PHE A 245 -13.71 -6.83 11.99
N ALA A 246 -12.43 -6.73 11.64
CA ALA A 246 -11.77 -7.65 10.72
C ALA A 246 -11.35 -8.98 11.36
N ARG A 247 -11.21 -9.04 12.69
CA ARG A 247 -10.79 -10.24 13.41
C ARG A 247 -11.94 -11.23 13.59
N SER A 248 -11.61 -12.51 13.74
CA SER A 248 -12.58 -13.55 14.14
C SER A 248 -12.75 -13.51 15.65
N SER A 249 -13.68 -12.71 16.16
CA SER A 249 -14.02 -12.60 17.59
C SER A 249 -15.53 -12.51 17.75
N THR A 250 -16.06 -12.96 18.90
CA THR A 250 -17.46 -12.78 19.29
C THR A 250 -17.71 -11.44 20.00
N GLU A 251 -16.67 -10.80 20.52
CA GLU A 251 -16.74 -9.59 21.37
C GLU A 251 -16.35 -8.31 20.60
N ARG A 252 -16.73 -8.23 19.30
CA ARG A 252 -16.33 -7.09 18.44
C ARG A 252 -16.98 -5.77 18.83
N PHE A 253 -18.11 -5.81 19.53
CA PHE A 253 -18.83 -4.61 19.96
C PHE A 253 -18.45 -4.14 21.38
N ASP A 254 -17.61 -4.88 22.09
CA ASP A 254 -17.15 -4.49 23.42
C ASP A 254 -16.38 -3.18 23.37
N GLY A 255 -16.86 -2.19 24.12
CA GLY A 255 -16.28 -0.85 24.14
C GLY A 255 -16.54 0.00 22.87
N VAL A 256 -17.31 -0.52 21.90
CA VAL A 256 -17.69 0.23 20.70
C VAL A 256 -18.99 0.98 20.94
N ALA A 257 -18.96 2.30 20.77
CA ALA A 257 -20.17 3.11 20.86
C ALA A 257 -21.01 2.97 19.59
N TRP A 258 -22.27 2.62 19.77
CA TRP A 258 -23.27 2.51 18.70
C TRP A 258 -24.67 2.89 19.19
N GLU A 259 -25.54 3.18 18.27
CA GLU A 259 -26.97 3.43 18.49
C GLU A 259 -27.81 2.57 17.57
N SER A 260 -29.09 2.42 17.84
CA SER A 260 -30.04 1.83 16.89
C SER A 260 -30.98 2.89 16.34
N TRP A 261 -31.38 2.71 15.08
CA TRP A 261 -32.45 3.49 14.46
C TRP A 261 -33.73 2.66 14.39
N ASP A 262 -34.50 2.83 13.33
CA ASP A 262 -35.85 2.28 13.20
C ASP A 262 -35.90 0.74 13.14
N THR A 263 -34.84 0.12 12.55
CA THR A 263 -34.76 -1.35 12.39
C THR A 263 -34.02 -2.06 13.52
N GLY A 264 -33.37 -1.32 14.39
CA GLY A 264 -32.54 -1.86 15.47
C GLY A 264 -31.12 -2.25 15.06
N ALA A 265 -30.80 -2.26 13.76
CA ALA A 265 -29.44 -2.57 13.30
C ALA A 265 -28.40 -1.59 13.88
N PRO A 266 -27.22 -2.07 14.34
CA PRO A 266 -26.25 -1.21 15.00
C PRO A 266 -25.65 -0.15 14.08
N ILE A 267 -25.81 1.12 14.44
CA ILE A 267 -25.21 2.28 13.77
C ILE A 267 -24.01 2.73 14.58
N LEU A 268 -22.82 2.60 14.03
CA LEU A 268 -21.58 2.96 14.73
C LEU A 268 -21.46 4.47 14.89
N SER A 269 -21.18 4.89 16.13
CA SER A 269 -21.03 6.31 16.46
C SER A 269 -19.84 6.92 15.71
N GLY A 270 -20.05 8.12 15.16
CA GLY A 270 -19.01 8.90 14.52
C GLY A 270 -18.58 8.42 13.13
N SER A 271 -19.28 7.46 12.53
CA SER A 271 -19.01 7.05 11.14
C SER A 271 -19.15 8.21 10.16
N LEU A 272 -18.38 8.16 9.05
CA LEU A 272 -18.45 9.15 7.97
C LEU A 272 -19.83 9.17 7.32
N ALA A 273 -20.37 7.98 7.07
CA ALA A 273 -21.76 7.80 6.66
C ALA A 273 -22.31 6.49 7.24
N SER A 274 -23.61 6.45 7.48
CA SER A 274 -24.31 5.23 7.90
C SER A 274 -25.60 5.09 7.09
N PHE A 275 -25.87 3.85 6.68
CA PHE A 275 -27.04 3.47 5.91
C PHE A 275 -27.76 2.35 6.66
N GLU A 276 -28.99 2.57 7.05
CA GLU A 276 -29.88 1.53 7.57
C GLU A 276 -30.67 0.92 6.43
N CYS A 277 -30.74 -0.41 6.37
CA CYS A 277 -31.26 -1.13 5.22
C CYS A 277 -32.18 -2.27 5.62
N ALA A 278 -33.26 -2.43 4.84
CA ALA A 278 -33.98 -3.70 4.78
C ALA A 278 -33.32 -4.61 3.73
N THR A 279 -33.13 -5.89 4.06
CA THR A 279 -32.60 -6.88 3.14
C THR A 279 -33.56 -7.01 1.93
N HIS A 280 -33.10 -6.67 0.76
CA HIS A 280 -33.89 -6.71 -0.48
C HIS A 280 -33.73 -8.03 -1.20
N GLN A 281 -32.47 -8.47 -1.37
CA GLN A 281 -32.15 -9.71 -2.07
C GLN A 281 -30.78 -10.24 -1.60
N VAL A 282 -30.65 -11.57 -1.61
CA VAL A 282 -29.36 -12.25 -1.40
C VAL A 282 -29.08 -13.14 -2.60
N VAL A 283 -27.93 -12.95 -3.25
CA VAL A 283 -27.54 -13.67 -4.46
C VAL A 283 -26.29 -14.48 -4.19
N GLU A 284 -26.30 -15.75 -4.58
CA GLU A 284 -25.13 -16.61 -4.53
C GLU A 284 -24.19 -16.29 -5.70
N ALA A 285 -22.92 -16.00 -5.40
CA ALA A 285 -21.92 -15.59 -6.36
C ALA A 285 -20.56 -16.22 -6.05
N GLY A 286 -20.31 -17.42 -6.59
CA GLY A 286 -19.06 -18.14 -6.36
C GLY A 286 -18.83 -18.50 -4.89
N ASP A 287 -17.69 -18.05 -4.35
CA ASP A 287 -17.31 -18.25 -2.95
C ASP A 287 -17.86 -17.15 -2.00
N HIS A 288 -18.71 -16.26 -2.51
CA HIS A 288 -19.36 -15.18 -1.76
C HIS A 288 -20.89 -15.21 -1.95
N LEU A 289 -21.59 -14.50 -1.05
CA LEU A 289 -22.97 -14.06 -1.23
C LEU A 289 -22.98 -12.54 -1.38
N VAL A 290 -23.77 -12.05 -2.31
CA VAL A 290 -24.03 -10.62 -2.51
C VAL A 290 -25.34 -10.27 -1.80
N PHE A 291 -25.26 -9.39 -0.81
CA PHE A 291 -26.40 -8.86 -0.08
C PHE A 291 -26.78 -7.51 -0.69
N ILE A 292 -28.00 -7.39 -1.18
CA ILE A 292 -28.57 -6.15 -1.68
C ILE A 292 -29.54 -5.64 -0.64
N GLY A 293 -29.34 -4.42 -0.15
CA GLY A 293 -30.20 -3.77 0.81
C GLY A 293 -30.91 -2.57 0.22
N ARG A 294 -32.20 -2.40 0.55
CA ARG A 294 -32.93 -1.19 0.29
C ARG A 294 -32.70 -0.21 1.45
N VAL A 295 -32.10 0.93 1.14
CA VAL A 295 -31.85 1.98 2.12
C VAL A 295 -33.17 2.56 2.61
N THR A 296 -33.38 2.51 3.92
CA THR A 296 -34.52 3.10 4.63
C THR A 296 -34.19 4.44 5.27
N ARG A 297 -32.93 4.58 5.72
CA ARG A 297 -32.44 5.80 6.35
C ARG A 297 -30.92 5.94 6.12
N ALA A 298 -30.43 7.16 5.97
CA ALA A 298 -29.02 7.47 5.84
C ALA A 298 -28.64 8.72 6.63
N ARG A 299 -27.40 8.75 7.16
CA ARG A 299 -26.76 9.93 7.76
C ARG A 299 -25.33 10.01 7.27
N PHE A 300 -24.79 11.19 7.05
CA PHE A 300 -23.40 11.40 6.69
C PHE A 300 -22.83 12.67 7.29
N GLU A 301 -21.52 12.67 7.51
CA GLU A 301 -20.72 13.79 8.03
C GLU A 301 -19.74 14.28 6.94
N PRO A 302 -20.05 15.41 6.28
CA PRO A 302 -19.30 15.84 5.08
C PRO A 302 -17.89 16.40 5.36
N ARG A 303 -17.53 16.59 6.64
CA ARG A 303 -16.27 17.26 7.04
C ARG A 303 -15.14 16.31 7.39
N ARG A 304 -15.35 15.00 7.27
CA ARG A 304 -14.35 13.98 7.63
C ARG A 304 -13.84 13.26 6.41
N ASP A 305 -12.54 12.94 6.41
CA ASP A 305 -11.91 12.16 5.36
C ASP A 305 -12.22 10.66 5.50
N PRO A 306 -12.48 9.94 4.42
CA PRO A 306 -12.72 8.52 4.45
C PRO A 306 -11.46 7.73 4.81
N LEU A 307 -11.65 6.58 5.46
CA LEU A 307 -10.63 5.55 5.54
C LEU A 307 -10.60 4.80 4.20
N LEU A 308 -9.44 4.79 3.54
CA LEU A 308 -9.26 4.10 2.27
C LEU A 308 -8.50 2.78 2.47
N TYR A 309 -8.76 1.84 1.55
CA TYR A 309 -8.02 0.60 1.42
C TYR A 309 -7.53 0.42 -0.02
N PHE A 310 -6.22 0.28 -0.18
CA PHE A 310 -5.58 0.15 -1.48
C PHE A 310 -4.36 -0.76 -1.38
N ARG A 311 -4.26 -1.75 -2.27
CA ARG A 311 -3.17 -2.74 -2.33
C ARG A 311 -2.84 -3.35 -0.96
N GLY A 312 -3.89 -3.81 -0.25
CA GLY A 312 -3.70 -4.50 1.03
C GLY A 312 -3.39 -3.58 2.23
N ARG A 313 -3.43 -2.26 2.08
CA ARG A 313 -3.07 -1.29 3.12
C ARG A 313 -4.11 -0.20 3.29
N TYR A 314 -4.23 0.30 4.52
CA TYR A 314 -5.02 1.51 4.79
C TYR A 314 -4.32 2.74 4.22
N ARG A 315 -5.12 3.66 3.68
CA ARG A 315 -4.66 4.91 3.08
C ARG A 315 -5.58 6.06 3.52
N ARG A 316 -5.16 7.29 3.22
CA ARG A 316 -5.97 8.50 3.36
C ARG A 316 -5.90 9.32 2.07
N LEU A 317 -6.87 10.21 1.87
CA LEU A 317 -6.80 11.16 0.78
C LEU A 317 -5.67 12.17 1.05
N HIS A 318 -4.94 12.51 0.01
CA HIS A 318 -4.09 13.67 -0.06
C HIS A 318 -4.68 14.59 -1.11
N PHE A 319 -5.05 15.78 -0.71
CA PHE A 319 -5.46 16.82 -1.64
C PHE A 319 -4.19 17.54 -2.10
N ALA A 320 -3.98 17.57 -3.42
CA ALA A 320 -2.85 18.26 -4.05
C ALA A 320 -3.05 19.79 -3.97
#